data_dea443846f3c4f669423a62b9042f19f
#
_entry.id   dea443846f3c4f669423a62b9042f19f
#
_cell.length_a   1.000
_cell.length_b   1.000
_cell.length_c   1.000
_cell.angle_alpha   90.00
_cell.angle_beta   90.00
_cell.angle_gamma   90.00
#
_symmetry.space_group_name_H-M   'P 1'
#
loop_
_entity.id
_entity.type
_entity.pdbx_description
1 polymer ?
#
loop_
_entity_poly.entity_id
_entity_poly.type
_entity_poly.pdbx_seq_one_letter_code
_entity_poly.pdbx_strand_id
1 'polypeptide(L)'
;MNHQHLLNAPFDELLRDARKVRDLHYGARITYSPKVFIPLTMLCRDKCGYCTFAQPPARLENPYLTPEQVLTIAKQGAARGCHEALFTLGERPELRYDVAAEWLRAHGYDSTVHYLHDMAKLVLDETGLLPHANAGALYKDELALLRHVSPSQGMMIETLRDDLECHRGAPDKVPQRRLDTLEFAGELKIPFTTGILVGIGETRADRIAALEAIAASHARHGHVQEVIVQNFLPKPRTGMQHDPACDPNEYLWSIAVARLILSPEIHLQAPPNLSDDFGALLSAGIDDWGGVSPVTADHVNPERPWPALDRLREVTQAAGRALAPRLTVYPEFIEDIGLSATPKWIDASLRFRVLDRSDAEGFGRDDPGAIWPEKVTAADVVHDGAEVILVGHRSTQWYSGANNPPPQLVGGASLVARSRKLHGPIGEVLRGVEIGDELGEAEIVALFRARGPEVVAIA
;
A
#
# COMPACT_ATOMS: atom_id res chain seq x y z
N MET A 1 14.07 -21.33 12.52
CA MET A 1 14.16 -21.28 14.02
C MET A 1 12.78 -21.55 14.56
N ASN A 2 12.65 -22.16 15.73
CA ASN A 2 11.32 -22.39 16.32
C ASN A 2 11.00 -21.25 17.29
N HIS A 3 9.97 -20.46 16.99
CA HIS A 3 9.56 -19.29 17.78
C HIS A 3 8.43 -19.59 18.79
N GLN A 4 8.20 -20.85 19.12
CA GLN A 4 7.15 -21.28 20.07
C GLN A 4 7.28 -20.65 21.47
N HIS A 5 8.49 -20.23 21.86
CA HIS A 5 8.71 -19.52 23.13
C HIS A 5 7.93 -18.19 23.20
N LEU A 6 7.62 -17.56 22.05
CA LEU A 6 6.85 -16.30 21.99
C LEU A 6 5.39 -16.48 22.41
N LEU A 7 4.85 -17.71 22.36
CA LEU A 7 3.47 -18.00 22.80
C LEU A 7 3.24 -17.62 24.29
N ASN A 8 4.26 -17.81 25.12
CA ASN A 8 4.18 -17.61 26.56
C ASN A 8 5.01 -16.42 27.05
N ALA A 9 5.61 -15.65 26.16
CA ALA A 9 6.39 -14.49 26.53
C ALA A 9 5.47 -13.39 27.12
N PRO A 10 5.93 -12.64 28.15
CA PRO A 10 5.17 -11.54 28.72
C PRO A 10 4.83 -10.48 27.65
N PHE A 11 3.58 -10.04 27.63
CA PHE A 11 3.08 -9.13 26.59
C PHE A 11 3.88 -7.82 26.49
N ASP A 12 4.16 -7.18 27.63
CA ASP A 12 4.92 -5.93 27.67
C ASP A 12 6.37 -6.11 27.18
N GLU A 13 6.95 -7.28 27.39
CA GLU A 13 8.29 -7.61 26.89
C GLU A 13 8.28 -7.76 25.37
N LEU A 14 7.26 -8.45 24.81
CA LEU A 14 7.10 -8.56 23.36
C LEU A 14 6.98 -7.19 22.69
N LEU A 15 6.13 -6.31 23.22
CA LEU A 15 5.97 -4.95 22.68
C LEU A 15 7.25 -4.13 22.78
N ARG A 16 7.97 -4.22 23.89
CA ARG A 16 9.25 -3.52 24.08
C ARG A 16 10.30 -4.01 23.10
N ASP A 17 10.44 -5.31 22.93
CA ASP A 17 11.46 -5.91 22.09
C ASP A 17 11.16 -5.70 20.60
N ALA A 18 9.89 -5.78 20.21
CA ALA A 18 9.44 -5.44 18.84
C ALA A 18 9.75 -3.98 18.48
N ARG A 19 9.47 -3.03 19.38
CA ARG A 19 9.85 -1.63 19.19
C ARG A 19 11.35 -1.46 19.02
N LYS A 20 12.15 -2.13 19.87
CA LYS A 20 13.60 -2.08 19.78
C LYS A 20 14.12 -2.56 18.44
N VAL A 21 13.60 -3.67 17.91
CA VAL A 21 13.98 -4.17 16.58
C VAL A 21 13.64 -3.14 15.50
N ARG A 22 12.41 -2.60 15.49
CA ARG A 22 12.01 -1.56 14.55
C ARG A 22 12.92 -0.33 14.64
N ASP A 23 13.16 0.18 15.85
CA ASP A 23 13.91 1.42 16.06
C ASP A 23 15.38 1.31 15.65
N LEU A 24 15.97 0.13 15.84
CA LEU A 24 17.34 -0.13 15.38
C LEU A 24 17.46 -0.17 13.86
N HIS A 25 16.41 -0.59 13.16
CA HIS A 25 16.45 -0.76 11.71
C HIS A 25 15.92 0.47 10.94
N TYR A 26 14.77 1.00 11.35
CA TYR A 26 14.07 2.07 10.64
C TYR A 26 14.20 3.46 11.31
N GLY A 27 14.78 3.54 12.49
CA GLY A 27 14.93 4.80 13.22
C GLY A 27 13.59 5.44 13.58
N ALA A 28 13.45 6.73 13.28
CA ALA A 28 12.25 7.49 13.60
C ALA A 28 11.23 7.53 12.46
N ARG A 29 11.50 6.94 11.28
CA ARG A 29 10.63 7.04 10.11
C ARG A 29 9.51 6.02 10.19
N ILE A 30 8.28 6.47 9.90
CA ILE A 30 7.11 5.64 9.66
C ILE A 30 6.57 6.03 8.27
N THR A 31 6.35 5.05 7.42
CA THR A 31 5.92 5.28 6.05
C THR A 31 4.40 5.09 5.86
N TYR A 32 3.89 5.62 4.76
CA TYR A 32 2.55 5.34 4.23
C TYR A 32 2.59 5.44 2.70
N SER A 33 1.70 4.74 2.01
CA SER A 33 1.57 4.85 0.57
C SER A 33 0.36 5.70 0.19
N PRO A 34 0.56 6.91 -0.39
CA PRO A 34 -0.53 7.68 -0.98
C PRO A 34 -0.99 7.00 -2.27
N LYS A 35 -2.18 6.40 -2.25
CA LYS A 35 -2.66 5.56 -3.35
C LYS A 35 -4.14 5.73 -3.67
N VAL A 36 -4.53 5.27 -4.84
CA VAL A 36 -5.92 4.97 -5.17
C VAL A 36 -6.16 3.47 -5.24
N PHE A 37 -7.35 3.05 -4.83
CA PHE A 37 -7.79 1.66 -4.91
C PHE A 37 -8.70 1.51 -6.13
N ILE A 38 -8.31 0.67 -7.09
CA ILE A 38 -9.06 0.40 -8.31
C ILE A 38 -9.71 -0.99 -8.19
N PRO A 39 -11.01 -1.07 -7.90
CA PRO A 39 -11.72 -2.34 -7.77
C PRO A 39 -12.08 -2.90 -9.16
N LEU A 40 -11.07 -3.37 -9.89
CA LEU A 40 -11.20 -3.75 -11.30
C LEU A 40 -12.36 -4.70 -11.56
N THR A 41 -12.62 -5.64 -10.66
CA THR A 41 -13.85 -6.44 -10.60
C THR A 41 -14.19 -6.77 -9.15
N MET A 42 -15.45 -6.63 -8.79
CA MET A 42 -15.99 -7.07 -7.50
C MET A 42 -16.60 -8.48 -7.56
N LEU A 43 -16.60 -9.12 -8.72
CA LEU A 43 -16.90 -10.55 -8.83
C LEU A 43 -15.71 -11.34 -8.32
N CYS A 44 -15.94 -12.40 -7.56
CA CYS A 44 -14.88 -13.24 -7.02
C CYS A 44 -15.29 -14.72 -7.07
N ARG A 45 -14.35 -15.58 -7.43
CA ARG A 45 -14.54 -17.02 -7.35
C ARG A 45 -14.70 -17.50 -5.91
N ASP A 46 -13.95 -16.87 -4.99
CA ASP A 46 -13.95 -17.18 -3.57
C ASP A 46 -15.17 -16.60 -2.84
N LYS A 47 -15.62 -17.29 -1.82
CA LYS A 47 -16.62 -16.85 -0.84
C LYS A 47 -16.03 -16.92 0.57
N CYS A 48 -15.20 -15.94 0.91
CA CYS A 48 -14.65 -15.86 2.27
C CYS A 48 -15.73 -15.35 3.24
N GLY A 49 -15.86 -16.02 4.39
CA GLY A 49 -16.91 -15.71 5.38
C GLY A 49 -16.85 -14.30 5.97
N TYR A 50 -15.72 -13.61 5.86
CA TYR A 50 -15.48 -12.25 6.39
C TYR A 50 -15.52 -11.16 5.32
N CYS A 51 -15.56 -11.52 4.03
CA CYS A 51 -15.33 -10.57 2.93
C CYS A 51 -16.63 -9.88 2.50
N THR A 52 -16.60 -8.54 2.45
CA THR A 52 -17.68 -7.71 1.87
C THR A 52 -17.37 -7.20 0.48
N PHE A 53 -16.13 -7.33 0.01
CA PHE A 53 -15.70 -6.86 -1.31
C PHE A 53 -16.41 -7.60 -2.44
N ALA A 54 -16.51 -8.94 -2.33
CA ALA A 54 -17.13 -9.76 -3.36
C ALA A 54 -18.66 -9.49 -3.46
N GLN A 55 -19.13 -9.12 -4.65
CA GLN A 55 -20.53 -8.86 -4.94
C GLN A 55 -21.08 -9.90 -5.94
N PRO A 56 -22.36 -10.26 -5.86
CA PRO A 56 -23.00 -11.08 -6.90
C PRO A 56 -23.23 -10.26 -8.18
N PRO A 57 -23.26 -10.91 -9.37
CA PRO A 57 -23.46 -10.22 -10.65
C PRO A 57 -24.67 -9.30 -10.68
N ALA A 58 -25.77 -9.70 -10.04
CA ALA A 58 -27.03 -8.92 -10.01
C ALA A 58 -26.91 -7.54 -9.32
N ARG A 59 -25.82 -7.26 -8.65
CA ARG A 59 -25.55 -5.96 -7.99
C ARG A 59 -24.57 -5.09 -8.75
N LEU A 60 -24.01 -5.58 -9.82
CA LEU A 60 -23.02 -4.87 -10.62
C LEU A 60 -23.62 -4.51 -11.99
N GLU A 61 -23.37 -3.30 -12.43
CA GLU A 61 -23.75 -2.87 -13.77
C GLU A 61 -22.94 -3.62 -14.83
N ASN A 62 -21.63 -3.74 -14.59
CA ASN A 62 -20.70 -4.47 -15.43
C ASN A 62 -19.86 -5.44 -14.61
N PRO A 63 -19.43 -6.57 -15.17
CA PRO A 63 -18.53 -7.51 -14.49
C PRO A 63 -17.18 -6.92 -14.13
N TYR A 64 -16.69 -5.99 -14.94
CA TYR A 64 -15.40 -5.30 -14.79
C TYR A 64 -15.57 -3.79 -14.98
N LEU A 65 -14.72 -3.00 -14.33
CA LEU A 65 -14.60 -1.58 -14.68
C LEU A 65 -14.12 -1.45 -16.12
N THR A 66 -14.69 -0.49 -16.87
CA THR A 66 -14.20 -0.17 -18.22
C THR A 66 -12.87 0.59 -18.15
N PRO A 67 -12.08 0.67 -19.27
CA PRO A 67 -10.87 1.47 -19.31
C PRO A 67 -11.08 2.94 -18.91
N GLU A 68 -12.21 3.53 -19.29
CA GLU A 68 -12.56 4.92 -18.95
C GLU A 68 -12.82 5.08 -17.46
N GLN A 69 -13.48 4.12 -16.82
CA GLN A 69 -13.73 4.12 -15.38
C GLN A 69 -12.41 3.95 -14.60
N VAL A 70 -11.54 3.03 -15.03
CA VAL A 70 -10.19 2.85 -14.47
C VAL A 70 -9.38 4.15 -14.56
N LEU A 71 -9.35 4.79 -15.73
CA LEU A 71 -8.63 6.05 -15.93
C LEU A 71 -9.23 7.19 -15.12
N THR A 72 -10.54 7.24 -14.93
CA THR A 72 -11.19 8.25 -14.10
C THR A 72 -10.64 8.20 -12.67
N ILE A 73 -10.63 7.02 -12.06
CA ILE A 73 -10.08 6.81 -10.70
C ILE A 73 -8.60 7.17 -10.66
N ALA A 74 -7.82 6.67 -11.61
CA ALA A 74 -6.37 6.88 -11.65
C ALA A 74 -6.01 8.37 -11.81
N LYS A 75 -6.66 9.10 -12.73
CA LYS A 75 -6.45 10.54 -12.96
C LYS A 75 -6.81 11.36 -11.71
N GLN A 76 -7.88 10.99 -11.02
CA GLN A 76 -8.25 11.63 -9.76
C GLN A 76 -7.17 11.43 -8.68
N GLY A 77 -6.60 10.24 -8.59
CA GLY A 77 -5.50 9.96 -7.67
C GLY A 77 -4.23 10.73 -8.01
N ALA A 78 -3.85 10.72 -9.29
CA ALA A 78 -2.69 11.49 -9.75
C ALA A 78 -2.85 12.98 -9.44
N ALA A 79 -4.04 13.54 -9.65
CA ALA A 79 -4.36 14.94 -9.33
C ALA A 79 -4.29 15.26 -7.83
N ARG A 80 -4.29 14.24 -6.97
CA ARG A 80 -4.18 14.37 -5.51
C ARG A 80 -2.81 13.98 -4.96
N GLY A 81 -1.79 13.82 -5.83
CA GLY A 81 -0.44 13.47 -5.42
C GLY A 81 -0.27 12.01 -5.00
N CYS A 82 -1.16 11.11 -5.40
CA CYS A 82 -0.93 9.69 -5.22
C CYS A 82 0.26 9.20 -6.06
N HIS A 83 0.98 8.22 -5.55
CA HIS A 83 2.07 7.57 -6.27
C HIS A 83 1.68 6.20 -6.82
N GLU A 84 0.71 5.56 -6.20
CA GLU A 84 0.34 4.18 -6.46
C GLU A 84 -1.10 4.04 -6.91
N ALA A 85 -1.33 3.14 -7.88
CA ALA A 85 -2.64 2.60 -8.22
C ALA A 85 -2.70 1.14 -7.78
N LEU A 86 -3.35 0.87 -6.65
CA LEU A 86 -3.57 -0.50 -6.17
C LEU A 86 -4.76 -1.10 -6.89
N PHE A 87 -4.50 -2.08 -7.74
CA PHE A 87 -5.54 -2.91 -8.33
C PHE A 87 -6.00 -3.96 -7.32
N THR A 88 -7.16 -3.74 -6.72
CA THR A 88 -7.86 -4.69 -5.86
C THR A 88 -8.97 -5.34 -6.66
N LEU A 89 -9.03 -6.65 -6.68
CA LEU A 89 -10.03 -7.35 -7.48
C LEU A 89 -10.40 -8.71 -6.87
N GLY A 90 -11.56 -9.21 -7.28
CA GLY A 90 -11.96 -10.56 -6.97
C GLY A 90 -11.15 -11.59 -7.74
N GLU A 91 -10.84 -12.69 -7.10
CA GLU A 91 -9.99 -13.74 -7.64
C GLU A 91 -10.75 -14.56 -8.68
N ARG A 92 -10.21 -14.66 -9.92
CA ARG A 92 -10.64 -15.52 -11.03
C ARG A 92 -12.15 -15.65 -11.23
N PRO A 93 -12.91 -14.54 -11.33
CA PRO A 93 -14.36 -14.59 -11.42
C PRO A 93 -14.86 -15.34 -12.66
N GLU A 94 -14.10 -15.35 -13.75
CA GLU A 94 -14.39 -16.07 -14.98
C GLU A 94 -14.50 -17.59 -14.80
N LEU A 95 -13.90 -18.14 -13.75
CA LEU A 95 -14.03 -19.56 -13.42
C LEU A 95 -15.31 -19.91 -12.65
N ARG A 96 -16.11 -18.91 -12.31
CA ARG A 96 -17.34 -19.09 -11.53
C ARG A 96 -18.57 -18.47 -12.18
N TYR A 97 -18.39 -17.35 -12.86
CA TYR A 97 -19.49 -16.56 -13.41
C TYR A 97 -19.37 -16.48 -14.93
N ASP A 98 -20.33 -17.06 -15.64
CA ASP A 98 -20.39 -17.01 -17.12
C ASP A 98 -20.36 -15.58 -17.63
N VAL A 99 -21.05 -14.65 -16.94
CA VAL A 99 -21.08 -13.24 -17.30
C VAL A 99 -19.69 -12.60 -17.30
N ALA A 100 -18.78 -13.02 -16.40
CA ALA A 100 -17.40 -12.55 -16.39
C ALA A 100 -16.61 -13.14 -17.57
N ALA A 101 -16.75 -14.44 -17.82
CA ALA A 101 -16.10 -15.12 -18.94
C ALA A 101 -16.58 -14.60 -20.30
N GLU A 102 -17.88 -14.33 -20.44
CA GLU A 102 -18.47 -13.76 -21.65
C GLU A 102 -18.00 -12.32 -21.90
N TRP A 103 -17.95 -11.51 -20.84
CA TRP A 103 -17.45 -10.14 -20.94
C TRP A 103 -15.99 -10.11 -21.40
N LEU A 104 -15.11 -10.93 -20.79
CA LEU A 104 -13.71 -11.02 -21.18
C LEU A 104 -13.56 -11.41 -22.65
N ARG A 105 -14.25 -12.46 -23.10
CA ARG A 105 -14.21 -12.92 -24.50
C ARG A 105 -14.71 -11.84 -25.47
N ALA A 106 -15.79 -11.13 -25.12
CA ALA A 106 -16.33 -10.05 -25.93
C ALA A 106 -15.37 -8.87 -26.10
N HIS A 107 -14.44 -8.67 -25.13
CA HIS A 107 -13.43 -7.64 -25.16
C HIS A 107 -12.04 -8.14 -25.59
N GLY A 108 -11.93 -9.41 -26.02
CA GLY A 108 -10.69 -9.99 -26.54
C GLY A 108 -9.67 -10.46 -25.47
N TYR A 109 -10.13 -10.73 -24.26
CA TYR A 109 -9.30 -11.19 -23.17
C TYR A 109 -9.53 -12.66 -22.82
N ASP A 110 -8.44 -13.38 -22.56
CA ASP A 110 -8.49 -14.79 -22.16
C ASP A 110 -8.76 -14.97 -20.66
N SER A 111 -8.39 -14.00 -19.84
CA SER A 111 -8.53 -14.06 -18.38
C SER A 111 -8.58 -12.67 -17.74
N THR A 112 -9.04 -12.62 -16.48
CA THR A 112 -8.99 -11.43 -15.64
C THR A 112 -7.56 -10.89 -15.51
N VAL A 113 -6.53 -11.75 -15.47
CA VAL A 113 -5.14 -11.32 -15.33
C VAL A 113 -4.64 -10.58 -16.58
N HIS A 114 -5.03 -11.03 -17.78
CA HIS A 114 -4.71 -10.31 -19.02
C HIS A 114 -5.40 -8.94 -19.06
N TYR A 115 -6.65 -8.85 -18.64
CA TYR A 115 -7.33 -7.56 -18.54
C TYR A 115 -6.67 -6.64 -17.50
N LEU A 116 -6.29 -7.18 -16.34
CA LEU A 116 -5.54 -6.45 -15.32
C LEU A 116 -4.22 -5.89 -15.87
N HIS A 117 -3.46 -6.70 -16.62
CA HIS A 117 -2.21 -6.27 -17.25
C HIS A 117 -2.44 -5.03 -18.12
N ASP A 118 -3.43 -5.06 -19.01
CA ASP A 118 -3.69 -3.95 -19.91
C ASP A 118 -4.19 -2.70 -19.18
N MET A 119 -5.00 -2.87 -18.13
CA MET A 119 -5.46 -1.73 -17.30
C MET A 119 -4.33 -1.15 -16.46
N ALA A 120 -3.43 -1.98 -15.92
CA ALA A 120 -2.24 -1.51 -15.23
C ALA A 120 -1.30 -0.73 -16.19
N LYS A 121 -1.09 -1.25 -17.40
CA LYS A 121 -0.34 -0.55 -18.44
C LYS A 121 -0.98 0.79 -18.80
N LEU A 122 -2.28 0.82 -18.99
CA LEU A 122 -3.05 2.03 -19.31
C LEU A 122 -2.89 3.09 -18.23
N VAL A 123 -3.03 2.72 -16.96
CA VAL A 123 -2.85 3.63 -15.82
C VAL A 123 -1.43 4.17 -15.77
N LEU A 124 -0.43 3.31 -15.93
CA LEU A 124 0.99 3.68 -15.93
C LEU A 124 1.30 4.70 -17.05
N ASP A 125 0.79 4.47 -18.25
CA ASP A 125 1.08 5.31 -19.40
C ASP A 125 0.35 6.67 -19.36
N GLU A 126 -0.90 6.67 -18.92
CA GLU A 126 -1.77 7.86 -18.94
C GLU A 126 -1.65 8.76 -17.70
N THR A 127 -1.19 8.21 -16.56
CA THR A 127 -1.15 8.96 -15.30
C THR A 127 0.22 8.97 -14.62
N GLY A 128 1.08 8.04 -15.00
CA GLY A 128 2.36 7.80 -14.34
C GLY A 128 2.24 7.22 -12.93
N LEU A 129 1.03 6.93 -12.40
CA LEU A 129 0.88 6.18 -11.18
C LEU A 129 1.51 4.80 -11.34
N LEU A 130 2.18 4.33 -10.29
CA LEU A 130 2.81 3.01 -10.28
C LEU A 130 1.78 1.95 -9.90
N PRO A 131 1.45 0.99 -10.77
CA PRO A 131 0.51 -0.06 -10.43
C PRO A 131 1.05 -1.01 -9.37
N HIS A 132 0.18 -1.45 -8.47
CA HIS A 132 0.38 -2.60 -7.59
C HIS A 132 -0.70 -3.63 -7.89
N ALA A 133 -0.31 -4.82 -8.31
CA ALA A 133 -1.25 -5.88 -8.64
C ALA A 133 -1.52 -6.78 -7.42
N ASN A 134 -2.76 -6.76 -6.92
CA ASN A 134 -3.23 -7.62 -5.84
C ASN A 134 -4.40 -8.48 -6.33
N ALA A 135 -4.07 -9.49 -7.15
CA ALA A 135 -5.01 -10.32 -7.91
C ALA A 135 -5.23 -11.73 -7.32
N GLY A 136 -4.89 -11.93 -6.04
CA GLY A 136 -5.00 -13.22 -5.36
C GLY A 136 -3.88 -14.20 -5.72
N ALA A 137 -4.16 -15.50 -5.69
CA ALA A 137 -3.18 -16.54 -5.97
C ALA A 137 -2.94 -16.70 -7.47
N LEU A 138 -1.74 -16.35 -7.92
CA LEU A 138 -1.32 -16.36 -9.32
C LEU A 138 -0.37 -17.50 -9.64
N TYR A 139 -0.35 -17.91 -10.90
CA TYR A 139 0.67 -18.79 -11.45
C TYR A 139 1.92 -18.01 -11.83
N LYS A 140 3.02 -18.71 -12.04
CA LYS A 140 4.33 -18.11 -12.32
C LYS A 140 4.33 -17.25 -13.59
N ASP A 141 3.70 -17.71 -14.64
CA ASP A 141 3.55 -16.97 -15.92
C ASP A 141 2.69 -15.73 -15.79
N GLU A 142 1.64 -15.76 -14.96
CA GLU A 142 0.79 -14.61 -14.67
C GLU A 142 1.55 -13.53 -13.86
N LEU A 143 2.32 -13.95 -12.85
CA LEU A 143 3.20 -13.05 -12.10
C LEU A 143 4.26 -12.42 -13.02
N ALA A 144 4.85 -13.21 -13.93
CA ALA A 144 5.81 -12.72 -14.90
C ALA A 144 5.20 -11.71 -15.88
N LEU A 145 3.97 -11.95 -16.35
CA LEU A 145 3.22 -11.01 -17.20
C LEU A 145 3.02 -9.67 -16.48
N LEU A 146 2.53 -9.70 -15.25
CA LEU A 146 2.24 -8.48 -14.49
C LEU A 146 3.51 -7.72 -14.09
N ARG A 147 4.67 -8.38 -13.98
CA ARG A 147 5.95 -7.75 -13.65
C ARG A 147 6.35 -6.65 -14.62
N HIS A 148 5.93 -6.74 -15.89
CA HIS A 148 6.24 -5.74 -16.90
C HIS A 148 5.50 -4.40 -16.73
N VAL A 149 4.40 -4.40 -15.97
CA VAL A 149 3.54 -3.22 -15.79
C VAL A 149 3.35 -2.83 -14.32
N SER A 150 3.89 -3.62 -13.38
CA SER A 150 3.69 -3.46 -11.95
C SER A 150 5.01 -3.63 -11.20
N PRO A 151 5.57 -2.58 -10.58
CA PRO A 151 6.84 -2.67 -9.84
C PRO A 151 6.76 -3.56 -8.61
N SER A 152 5.58 -3.76 -8.08
CA SER A 152 5.33 -4.67 -6.95
C SER A 152 4.00 -5.40 -7.12
N GLN A 153 3.89 -6.56 -6.50
CA GLN A 153 2.67 -7.37 -6.49
C GLN A 153 2.39 -7.86 -5.08
N GLY A 154 1.17 -8.32 -4.83
CA GLY A 154 0.81 -8.78 -3.50
C GLY A 154 -0.29 -9.82 -3.48
N MET A 155 -0.29 -10.62 -2.41
CA MET A 155 -1.33 -11.57 -2.08
C MET A 155 -1.19 -11.97 -0.61
N MET A 156 -2.28 -11.87 0.14
CA MET A 156 -2.29 -12.23 1.56
C MET A 156 -2.27 -13.75 1.74
N ILE A 157 -1.32 -14.27 2.52
CA ILE A 157 -1.36 -15.68 2.98
C ILE A 157 -2.58 -15.90 3.88
N GLU A 158 -2.90 -14.93 4.71
CA GLU A 158 -3.94 -14.89 5.74
C GLU A 158 -3.71 -15.91 6.85
N THR A 159 -3.69 -17.20 6.53
CA THR A 159 -3.41 -18.30 7.47
C THR A 159 -2.91 -19.54 6.70
N LEU A 160 -2.27 -20.46 7.41
CA LEU A 160 -1.92 -21.80 6.88
C LEU A 160 -2.94 -22.88 7.29
N ARG A 161 -4.05 -22.48 7.94
CA ARG A 161 -5.16 -23.39 8.22
C ARG A 161 -5.99 -23.61 6.95
N ASP A 162 -6.23 -24.87 6.61
CA ASP A 162 -7.06 -25.29 5.47
C ASP A 162 -8.47 -25.73 5.86
N ASP A 163 -8.74 -25.80 7.15
CA ASP A 163 -9.98 -26.27 7.75
C ASP A 163 -10.88 -25.17 8.35
N LEU A 164 -10.53 -23.89 8.18
CA LEU A 164 -11.34 -22.79 8.71
C LEU A 164 -12.68 -22.67 7.96
N GLU A 165 -13.78 -22.62 8.73
CA GLU A 165 -15.13 -22.49 8.17
C GLU A 165 -15.29 -21.24 7.29
N CYS A 166 -14.61 -20.15 7.62
CA CYS A 166 -14.65 -18.92 6.83
C CYS A 166 -14.06 -19.06 5.42
N HIS A 167 -13.25 -20.11 5.16
CA HIS A 167 -12.66 -20.39 3.85
C HIS A 167 -13.37 -21.52 3.08
N ARG A 168 -14.42 -22.13 3.65
CA ARG A 168 -15.12 -23.28 3.04
C ARG A 168 -15.59 -23.07 1.60
N GLY A 169 -15.94 -21.84 1.25
CA GLY A 169 -16.38 -21.46 -0.11
C GLY A 169 -15.29 -20.77 -0.95
N ALA A 170 -14.01 -20.91 -0.59
CA ALA A 170 -12.91 -20.16 -1.16
C ALA A 170 -11.81 -21.10 -1.68
N PRO A 171 -11.95 -21.67 -2.91
CA PRO A 171 -11.03 -22.67 -3.45
C PRO A 171 -9.59 -22.17 -3.65
N ASP A 172 -9.40 -20.84 -3.77
CA ASP A 172 -8.07 -20.24 -3.94
C ASP A 172 -7.42 -19.82 -2.59
N LYS A 173 -8.11 -20.09 -1.45
CA LYS A 173 -7.56 -19.91 -0.09
C LYS A 173 -6.81 -21.15 0.43
N VAL A 174 -6.58 -22.15 -0.40
CA VAL A 174 -5.75 -23.30 -0.03
C VAL A 174 -4.33 -22.82 0.25
N PRO A 175 -3.77 -23.10 1.45
CA PRO A 175 -2.47 -22.59 1.88
C PRO A 175 -1.34 -22.86 0.92
N GLN A 176 -1.24 -24.10 0.39
CA GLN A 176 -0.18 -24.47 -0.54
C GLN A 176 -0.19 -23.60 -1.80
N ARG A 177 -1.36 -23.33 -2.38
CA ARG A 177 -1.47 -22.48 -3.57
C ARG A 177 -0.96 -21.07 -3.31
N ARG A 178 -1.21 -20.54 -2.11
CA ARG A 178 -0.72 -19.21 -1.72
C ARG A 178 0.77 -19.21 -1.44
N LEU A 179 1.28 -20.27 -0.82
CA LEU A 179 2.71 -20.45 -0.65
C LEU A 179 3.43 -20.57 -2.00
N ASP A 180 2.85 -21.32 -2.95
CA ASP A 180 3.42 -21.44 -4.31
C ASP A 180 3.50 -20.06 -5.00
N THR A 181 2.45 -19.23 -4.89
CA THR A 181 2.48 -17.87 -5.43
C THR A 181 3.59 -17.01 -4.79
N LEU A 182 3.77 -17.12 -3.48
CA LEU A 182 4.83 -16.42 -2.77
C LEU A 182 6.23 -16.87 -3.25
N GLU A 183 6.43 -18.17 -3.43
CA GLU A 183 7.68 -18.73 -3.98
C GLU A 183 7.94 -18.28 -5.42
N PHE A 184 6.92 -18.32 -6.28
CA PHE A 184 7.05 -17.87 -7.67
C PHE A 184 7.42 -16.38 -7.76
N ALA A 185 6.85 -15.54 -6.90
CA ALA A 185 7.22 -14.14 -6.82
C ALA A 185 8.70 -13.96 -6.45
N GLY A 186 9.21 -14.78 -5.52
CA GLY A 186 10.62 -14.79 -5.13
C GLY A 186 11.54 -15.24 -6.26
N GLU A 187 11.20 -16.32 -6.96
CA GLU A 187 11.95 -16.81 -8.12
C GLU A 187 12.02 -15.78 -9.26
N LEU A 188 10.94 -15.02 -9.47
CA LEU A 188 10.83 -13.98 -10.49
C LEU A 188 11.42 -12.63 -10.04
N LYS A 189 11.93 -12.52 -8.80
CA LYS A 189 12.45 -11.27 -8.26
C LYS A 189 11.43 -10.13 -8.31
N ILE A 190 10.24 -10.39 -7.81
CA ILE A 190 9.16 -9.41 -7.68
C ILE A 190 9.12 -8.93 -6.23
N PRO A 191 9.25 -7.62 -5.94
CA PRO A 191 8.95 -7.07 -4.61
C PRO A 191 7.51 -7.41 -4.24
N PHE A 192 7.33 -8.18 -3.18
CA PHE A 192 6.04 -8.81 -2.89
C PHE A 192 5.50 -8.43 -1.52
N THR A 193 4.23 -8.01 -1.49
CA THR A 193 3.47 -7.75 -0.27
C THR A 193 2.63 -8.97 0.09
N THR A 194 2.71 -9.41 1.33
CA THR A 194 1.90 -10.52 1.85
C THR A 194 1.42 -10.20 3.28
N GLY A 195 0.81 -11.15 3.98
CA GLY A 195 0.39 -10.90 5.36
C GLY A 195 -0.55 -11.96 5.91
N ILE A 196 -0.95 -11.72 7.16
CA ILE A 196 -1.87 -12.59 7.91
C ILE A 196 -3.13 -11.83 8.31
N LEU A 197 -4.23 -12.56 8.49
CA LEU A 197 -5.49 -12.04 9.01
C LEU A 197 -5.76 -12.64 10.39
N VAL A 198 -5.90 -11.78 11.40
CA VAL A 198 -5.99 -12.15 12.80
C VAL A 198 -7.45 -12.13 13.28
N GLY A 199 -7.91 -13.22 13.89
CA GLY A 199 -9.24 -13.32 14.48
C GLY A 199 -10.29 -14.02 13.63
N ILE A 200 -9.86 -14.84 12.65
CA ILE A 200 -10.76 -15.61 11.78
C ILE A 200 -10.93 -17.07 12.21
N GLY A 201 -10.47 -17.43 13.41
CA GLY A 201 -10.55 -18.79 13.97
C GLY A 201 -9.20 -19.51 14.09
N GLU A 202 -8.13 -18.87 13.69
CA GLU A 202 -6.76 -19.33 13.85
C GLU A 202 -6.25 -19.08 15.29
N THR A 203 -5.26 -19.85 15.72
CA THR A 203 -4.60 -19.70 17.00
C THR A 203 -3.31 -18.89 16.91
N ARG A 204 -2.73 -18.48 18.05
CA ARG A 204 -1.40 -17.88 18.10
C ARG A 204 -0.32 -18.75 17.45
N ALA A 205 -0.40 -20.07 17.62
CA ALA A 205 0.53 -21.02 17.01
C ALA A 205 0.40 -21.02 15.48
N ASP A 206 -0.82 -20.93 14.95
CA ASP A 206 -1.09 -20.84 13.51
C ASP A 206 -0.52 -19.54 12.92
N ARG A 207 -0.63 -18.42 13.63
CA ARG A 207 -0.03 -17.12 13.22
C ARG A 207 1.49 -17.21 13.17
N ILE A 208 2.13 -17.81 14.18
CA ILE A 208 3.57 -18.06 14.20
C ILE A 208 3.97 -18.91 12.99
N ALA A 209 3.26 -20.01 12.71
CA ALA A 209 3.56 -20.87 11.58
C ALA A 209 3.47 -20.14 10.23
N ALA A 210 2.47 -19.29 10.05
CA ALA A 210 2.32 -18.47 8.84
C ALA A 210 3.46 -17.45 8.70
N LEU A 211 3.85 -16.77 9.77
CA LEU A 211 4.96 -15.83 9.79
C LEU A 211 6.32 -16.52 9.55
N GLU A 212 6.53 -17.72 10.12
CA GLU A 212 7.73 -18.54 9.86
C GLU A 212 7.82 -18.98 8.40
N ALA A 213 6.68 -19.32 7.76
CA ALA A 213 6.66 -19.66 6.34
C ALA A 213 7.02 -18.46 5.46
N ILE A 214 6.49 -17.27 5.77
CA ILE A 214 6.84 -16.02 5.07
C ILE A 214 8.34 -15.70 5.26
N ALA A 215 8.84 -15.77 6.49
CA ALA A 215 10.26 -15.54 6.80
C ALA A 215 11.17 -16.53 6.06
N ALA A 216 10.78 -17.80 5.98
CA ALA A 216 11.54 -18.82 5.27
C ALA A 216 11.57 -18.59 3.75
N SER A 217 10.48 -18.12 3.15
CA SER A 217 10.45 -17.74 1.74
C SER A 217 11.33 -16.51 1.48
N HIS A 218 11.23 -15.48 2.32
CA HIS A 218 12.09 -14.31 2.23
C HIS A 218 13.57 -14.65 2.38
N ALA A 219 13.92 -15.52 3.31
CA ALA A 219 15.31 -15.97 3.51
C ALA A 219 15.92 -16.66 2.26
N ARG A 220 15.08 -17.29 1.43
CA ARG A 220 15.54 -17.90 0.17
C ARG A 220 15.72 -16.90 -0.96
N HIS A 221 14.83 -15.92 -1.05
CA HIS A 221 14.70 -15.07 -2.24
C HIS A 221 14.96 -13.59 -1.98
N GLY A 222 14.75 -13.08 -0.76
CA GLY A 222 14.89 -11.68 -0.39
C GLY A 222 13.78 -10.78 -0.96
N HIS A 223 12.61 -11.32 -1.32
CA HIS A 223 11.60 -10.65 -2.16
C HIS A 223 10.42 -10.07 -1.39
N VAL A 224 10.18 -10.52 -0.15
CA VAL A 224 9.07 -9.99 0.66
C VAL A 224 9.46 -8.60 1.14
N GLN A 225 8.83 -7.59 0.55
CA GLN A 225 9.08 -6.20 0.92
C GLN A 225 8.26 -5.77 2.13
N GLU A 226 7.06 -6.33 2.30
CA GLU A 226 6.08 -5.87 3.29
C GLU A 226 5.22 -7.04 3.78
N VAL A 227 4.98 -7.08 5.08
CA VAL A 227 4.02 -7.98 5.70
C VAL A 227 2.93 -7.17 6.40
N ILE A 228 1.69 -7.42 6.01
CA ILE A 228 0.50 -6.80 6.59
C ILE A 228 -0.04 -7.70 7.70
N VAL A 229 -0.16 -7.19 8.91
CA VAL A 229 -0.96 -7.81 9.96
C VAL A 229 -2.31 -7.10 10.01
N GLN A 230 -3.36 -7.79 9.58
CA GLN A 230 -4.71 -7.23 9.52
C GLN A 230 -5.59 -7.89 10.58
N ASN A 231 -6.44 -7.11 11.26
CA ASN A 231 -7.40 -7.62 12.22
C ASN A 231 -8.77 -7.85 11.58
N PHE A 232 -9.44 -8.92 12.00
CA PHE A 232 -10.82 -9.18 11.62
C PHE A 232 -11.78 -8.26 12.37
N LEU A 233 -12.72 -7.67 11.62
CA LEU A 233 -13.89 -6.97 12.12
C LEU A 233 -15.15 -7.61 11.53
N PRO A 234 -16.20 -7.89 12.35
CA PRO A 234 -17.45 -8.43 11.85
C PRO A 234 -18.16 -7.41 10.95
N LYS A 235 -18.68 -7.87 9.83
CA LYS A 235 -19.32 -7.00 8.82
C LYS A 235 -20.72 -7.50 8.48
N PRO A 236 -21.69 -6.60 8.34
CA PRO A 236 -23.05 -6.98 7.93
C PRO A 236 -23.05 -7.76 6.63
N ARG A 237 -23.95 -8.72 6.52
CA ARG A 237 -24.20 -9.55 5.32
C ARG A 237 -23.01 -10.47 4.95
N THR A 238 -22.11 -10.75 5.88
CA THR A 238 -21.05 -11.77 5.74
C THR A 238 -21.40 -13.00 6.56
N GLY A 239 -20.74 -14.13 6.30
CA GLY A 239 -20.88 -15.35 7.09
C GLY A 239 -20.49 -15.15 8.55
N MET A 240 -19.50 -14.28 8.81
CA MET A 240 -18.96 -13.97 10.12
C MET A 240 -19.53 -12.68 10.76
N GLN A 241 -20.72 -12.23 10.33
CA GLN A 241 -21.32 -10.98 10.83
C GLN A 241 -21.64 -10.99 12.35
N HIS A 242 -21.74 -12.17 12.96
CA HIS A 242 -22.04 -12.35 14.37
C HIS A 242 -20.85 -12.87 15.18
N ASP A 243 -19.70 -13.07 14.52
CA ASP A 243 -18.48 -13.48 15.20
C ASP A 243 -17.86 -12.28 15.96
N PRO A 244 -17.15 -12.53 17.07
CA PRO A 244 -16.50 -11.46 17.80
C PRO A 244 -15.41 -10.79 16.93
N ALA A 245 -15.28 -9.47 17.07
CA ALA A 245 -14.12 -8.76 16.51
C ALA A 245 -12.82 -9.30 17.11
N CYS A 246 -11.74 -9.18 16.36
CA CYS A 246 -10.40 -9.47 16.86
C CYS A 246 -10.13 -8.68 18.15
N ASP A 247 -9.70 -9.37 19.20
CA ASP A 247 -9.30 -8.73 20.47
C ASP A 247 -8.10 -7.79 20.22
N PRO A 248 -8.14 -6.54 20.72
CA PRO A 248 -7.05 -5.58 20.49
C PRO A 248 -5.69 -6.04 21.02
N ASN A 249 -5.63 -6.74 22.15
CA ASN A 249 -4.37 -7.26 22.69
C ASN A 249 -3.85 -8.43 21.84
N GLU A 250 -4.74 -9.29 21.32
CA GLU A 250 -4.35 -10.34 20.37
C GLU A 250 -3.80 -9.73 19.07
N TYR A 251 -4.36 -8.62 18.62
CA TYR A 251 -3.86 -7.90 17.47
C TYR A 251 -2.47 -7.31 17.70
N LEU A 252 -2.28 -6.56 18.79
CA LEU A 252 -0.98 -6.00 19.17
C LEU A 252 0.07 -7.09 19.41
N TRP A 253 -0.32 -8.21 20.06
CA TRP A 253 0.53 -9.39 20.20
C TRP A 253 1.00 -9.92 18.86
N SER A 254 0.08 -10.05 17.90
CA SER A 254 0.39 -10.59 16.57
C SER A 254 1.36 -9.69 15.80
N ILE A 255 1.21 -8.37 15.90
CA ILE A 255 2.13 -7.40 15.30
C ILE A 255 3.53 -7.51 15.94
N ALA A 256 3.60 -7.54 17.28
CA ALA A 256 4.88 -7.64 17.98
C ALA A 256 5.61 -8.94 17.64
N VAL A 257 4.89 -10.05 17.63
CA VAL A 257 5.45 -11.36 17.26
C VAL A 257 5.89 -11.39 15.79
N ALA A 258 5.13 -10.77 14.89
CA ALA A 258 5.53 -10.64 13.48
C ALA A 258 6.87 -9.89 13.37
N ARG A 259 7.04 -8.77 14.06
CA ARG A 259 8.32 -8.02 14.08
C ARG A 259 9.49 -8.85 14.61
N LEU A 260 9.26 -9.75 15.57
CA LEU A 260 10.30 -10.58 16.17
C LEU A 260 10.64 -11.84 15.35
N ILE A 261 9.73 -12.32 14.51
CA ILE A 261 9.94 -13.50 13.64
C ILE A 261 10.51 -13.11 12.29
N LEU A 262 9.98 -12.04 11.69
CA LEU A 262 10.37 -11.60 10.35
C LEU A 262 11.79 -10.99 10.37
N SER A 263 12.49 -11.10 9.23
CA SER A 263 13.74 -10.36 9.06
C SER A 263 13.52 -8.88 9.31
N PRO A 264 14.42 -8.17 10.02
CA PRO A 264 14.26 -6.74 10.30
C PRO A 264 14.10 -5.88 9.04
N GLU A 265 14.60 -6.33 7.90
CA GLU A 265 14.50 -5.63 6.61
C GLU A 265 13.08 -5.72 5.97
N ILE A 266 12.21 -6.60 6.46
CA ILE A 266 10.82 -6.67 5.99
C ILE A 266 10.01 -5.58 6.69
N HIS A 267 9.39 -4.71 5.91
CA HIS A 267 8.46 -3.71 6.45
C HIS A 267 7.20 -4.35 7.05
N LEU A 268 6.80 -3.85 8.19
CA LEU A 268 5.63 -4.37 8.90
C LEU A 268 4.52 -3.32 8.94
N GLN A 269 3.42 -3.65 8.31
CA GLN A 269 2.25 -2.78 8.16
C GLN A 269 1.09 -3.25 9.04
N ALA A 270 0.37 -2.29 9.61
CA ALA A 270 -0.96 -2.50 10.15
C ALA A 270 -1.89 -1.36 9.73
N PRO A 271 -3.08 -1.66 9.12
CA PRO A 271 -3.99 -0.65 8.60
C PRO A 271 -4.55 0.26 9.72
N PRO A 272 -4.41 1.59 9.62
CA PRO A 272 -4.82 2.50 10.69
C PRO A 272 -6.35 2.64 10.81
N ASN A 273 -7.09 2.45 9.71
CA ASN A 273 -8.55 2.57 9.71
C ASN A 273 -9.27 1.42 10.43
N LEU A 274 -8.60 0.31 10.68
CA LEU A 274 -9.20 -0.86 11.32
C LEU A 274 -9.05 -0.87 12.86
N SER A 275 -8.46 0.16 13.44
CA SER A 275 -8.29 0.32 14.87
C SER A 275 -8.78 1.69 15.33
N ASP A 276 -9.57 1.73 16.41
CA ASP A 276 -10.03 2.99 17.00
C ASP A 276 -8.86 3.77 17.63
N ASP A 277 -7.93 3.05 18.28
CA ASP A 277 -6.63 3.57 18.74
C ASP A 277 -5.50 3.01 17.86
N PHE A 278 -5.36 3.56 16.65
CA PHE A 278 -4.29 3.13 15.77
C PHE A 278 -2.90 3.59 16.24
N GLY A 279 -2.81 4.56 17.16
CA GLY A 279 -1.53 4.96 17.76
C GLY A 279 -0.85 3.82 18.52
N ALA A 280 -1.61 2.89 19.11
CA ALA A 280 -1.09 1.73 19.80
C ALA A 280 -0.31 0.78 18.87
N LEU A 281 -0.61 0.76 17.56
CA LEU A 281 0.06 -0.08 16.57
C LEU A 281 1.55 0.26 16.45
N LEU A 282 1.91 1.55 16.60
CA LEU A 282 3.32 1.98 16.66
C LEU A 282 4.06 1.37 17.85
N SER A 283 3.34 1.18 18.95
CA SER A 283 3.89 0.56 20.15
C SER A 283 4.14 -0.95 19.98
N ALA A 284 3.49 -1.57 19.02
CA ALA A 284 3.66 -2.98 18.69
C ALA A 284 4.76 -3.24 17.63
N GLY A 285 5.36 -2.18 17.07
CA GLY A 285 6.56 -2.32 16.22
C GLY A 285 6.33 -2.21 14.73
N ILE A 286 5.20 -1.64 14.26
CA ILE A 286 5.02 -1.29 12.84
C ILE A 286 5.96 -0.15 12.45
N ASP A 287 6.36 -0.12 11.19
CA ASP A 287 7.11 0.95 10.53
C ASP A 287 6.37 1.52 9.32
N ASP A 288 5.21 0.96 8.98
CA ASP A 288 4.38 1.40 7.84
C ASP A 288 2.89 1.41 8.20
N TRP A 289 2.19 2.44 7.77
CA TRP A 289 0.74 2.56 7.88
C TRP A 289 -0.03 1.91 6.73
N GLY A 290 0.69 1.52 5.67
CA GLY A 290 0.11 1.00 4.46
C GLY A 290 -0.52 2.04 3.56
N GLY A 291 -1.49 1.61 2.77
CA GLY A 291 -2.18 2.47 1.82
C GLY A 291 -3.18 3.40 2.47
N VAL A 292 -3.12 4.68 2.12
CA VAL A 292 -4.12 5.67 2.49
C VAL A 292 -4.56 6.42 1.24
N SER A 293 -5.86 6.55 1.02
CA SER A 293 -6.39 7.19 -0.19
C SER A 293 -7.08 8.51 0.10
N PRO A 294 -6.75 9.58 -0.66
CA PRO A 294 -7.49 10.84 -0.62
C PRO A 294 -8.72 10.83 -1.53
N VAL A 295 -8.94 9.77 -2.29
CA VAL A 295 -9.95 9.68 -3.36
C VAL A 295 -10.93 8.55 -3.13
N THR A 296 -10.41 7.35 -2.89
CA THR A 296 -11.22 6.12 -2.83
C THR A 296 -11.39 5.65 -1.39
N ALA A 297 -12.57 5.16 -1.05
CA ALA A 297 -12.77 4.46 0.21
C ALA A 297 -12.01 3.12 0.24
N ASP A 298 -11.89 2.54 1.43
CA ASP A 298 -11.48 1.14 1.56
C ASP A 298 -12.62 0.24 1.05
N HIS A 299 -12.45 -0.34 -0.12
CA HIS A 299 -13.47 -1.21 -0.73
C HIS A 299 -13.66 -2.53 0.02
N VAL A 300 -12.68 -2.94 0.83
CA VAL A 300 -12.77 -4.14 1.68
C VAL A 300 -13.45 -3.83 3.01
N ASN A 301 -13.24 -2.62 3.55
CA ASN A 301 -13.80 -2.16 4.82
C ASN A 301 -14.48 -0.79 4.64
N PRO A 302 -15.55 -0.70 3.84
CA PRO A 302 -16.15 0.59 3.46
C PRO A 302 -16.76 1.35 4.66
N GLU A 303 -17.04 0.68 5.76
CA GLU A 303 -17.52 1.26 7.00
C GLU A 303 -16.41 1.91 7.84
N ARG A 304 -15.15 1.70 7.47
CA ARG A 304 -13.96 2.23 8.16
C ARG A 304 -13.20 3.20 7.23
N PRO A 305 -13.52 4.50 7.27
CA PRO A 305 -12.84 5.49 6.44
C PRO A 305 -11.37 5.63 6.80
N TRP A 306 -10.56 5.99 5.82
CA TRP A 306 -9.16 6.34 6.05
C TRP A 306 -9.04 7.51 7.03
N PRO A 307 -8.07 7.51 7.94
CA PRO A 307 -7.78 8.70 8.73
C PRO A 307 -7.33 9.83 7.81
N ALA A 308 -7.67 11.07 8.16
CA ALA A 308 -7.10 12.23 7.51
C ALA A 308 -5.57 12.21 7.64
N LEU A 309 -4.86 12.62 6.60
CA LEU A 309 -3.40 12.59 6.58
C LEU A 309 -2.79 13.42 7.73
N ASP A 310 -3.41 14.55 8.06
CA ASP A 310 -2.96 15.37 9.19
C ASP A 310 -3.11 14.62 10.52
N ARG A 311 -4.20 13.88 10.71
CA ARG A 311 -4.38 13.04 11.88
C ARG A 311 -3.36 11.91 11.95
N LEU A 312 -3.05 11.28 10.82
CA LEU A 312 -2.01 10.26 10.74
C LEU A 312 -0.65 10.83 11.12
N ARG A 313 -0.34 12.05 10.63
CA ARG A 313 0.88 12.79 10.95
C ARG A 313 0.95 13.15 12.43
N GLU A 314 -0.13 13.69 13.00
CA GLU A 314 -0.19 14.03 14.43
C GLU A 314 0.08 12.83 15.34
N VAL A 315 -0.57 11.70 15.08
CA VAL A 315 -0.39 10.46 15.86
C VAL A 315 1.04 9.94 15.73
N THR A 316 1.60 9.97 14.52
CA THR A 316 2.98 9.56 14.27
C THR A 316 3.97 10.47 15.00
N GLN A 317 3.78 11.78 14.96
CA GLN A 317 4.61 12.77 15.66
C GLN A 317 4.48 12.68 17.18
N ALA A 318 3.28 12.44 17.70
CA ALA A 318 3.06 12.23 19.14
C ALA A 318 3.82 11.01 19.69
N ALA A 319 4.08 10.01 18.84
CA ALA A 319 4.92 8.87 19.14
C ALA A 319 6.43 9.14 18.96
N GLY A 320 6.83 10.42 18.71
CA GLY A 320 8.23 10.81 18.46
C GLY A 320 8.76 10.33 17.10
N ARG A 321 7.88 10.16 16.10
CA ARG A 321 8.21 9.63 14.77
C ARG A 321 7.92 10.64 13.67
N ALA A 322 8.53 10.44 12.50
CA ALA A 322 8.30 11.23 11.30
C ALA A 322 7.53 10.43 10.26
N LEU A 323 6.44 10.97 9.75
CA LEU A 323 5.65 10.38 8.68
C LEU A 323 6.27 10.73 7.33
N ALA A 324 6.48 9.73 6.46
CA ALA A 324 7.00 9.93 5.12
C ALA A 324 6.18 9.15 4.07
N PRO A 325 5.89 9.73 2.89
CA PRO A 325 5.27 8.99 1.81
C PRO A 325 6.26 7.99 1.21
N ARG A 326 5.77 6.82 0.77
CA ARG A 326 6.56 5.85 0.00
C ARG A 326 5.92 5.54 -1.35
N LEU A 327 6.68 4.92 -2.21
CA LEU A 327 6.18 4.32 -3.44
C LEU A 327 5.51 2.96 -3.15
N THR A 328 4.98 2.32 -4.20
CA THR A 328 4.50 0.94 -4.13
C THR A 328 5.62 -0.08 -3.91
N VAL A 329 6.85 0.32 -4.09
CA VAL A 329 8.08 -0.43 -3.87
C VAL A 329 8.96 0.33 -2.89
N TYR A 330 9.59 -0.38 -1.97
CA TYR A 330 10.44 0.24 -0.96
C TYR A 330 11.84 0.54 -1.47
N PRO A 331 12.57 1.48 -0.85
CA PRO A 331 13.88 1.93 -1.31
C PRO A 331 14.90 0.82 -1.55
N GLU A 332 14.92 -0.21 -0.72
CA GLU A 332 15.85 -1.34 -0.78
C GLU A 332 15.74 -2.14 -2.09
N PHE A 333 14.58 -2.09 -2.73
CA PHE A 333 14.31 -2.78 -4.00
C PHE A 333 14.62 -1.93 -5.24
N ILE A 334 15.01 -0.67 -5.04
CA ILE A 334 15.32 0.26 -6.13
C ILE A 334 16.73 0.87 -6.04
N GLU A 335 17.58 0.40 -5.14
CA GLU A 335 18.95 0.90 -4.95
C GLU A 335 19.77 0.87 -6.26
N ASP A 336 19.61 -0.15 -7.08
CA ASP A 336 20.34 -0.32 -8.34
C ASP A 336 19.62 0.29 -9.57
N ILE A 337 18.41 0.84 -9.37
CA ILE A 337 17.54 1.28 -10.48
C ILE A 337 18.17 2.41 -11.30
N GLY A 338 18.92 3.31 -10.66
CA GLY A 338 19.65 4.39 -11.31
C GLY A 338 20.96 3.95 -11.97
N LEU A 339 21.54 2.84 -11.52
CA LEU A 339 22.88 2.38 -11.87
C LEU A 339 22.91 1.26 -12.90
N SER A 340 21.86 0.44 -12.95
CA SER A 340 21.78 -0.74 -13.82
C SER A 340 20.79 -0.56 -14.97
N ALA A 341 21.16 -0.99 -16.17
CA ALA A 341 20.22 -1.10 -17.29
C ALA A 341 19.22 -2.24 -17.09
N THR A 342 19.57 -3.23 -16.27
CA THR A 342 18.74 -4.38 -15.89
C THR A 342 18.71 -4.49 -14.37
N PRO A 343 17.87 -3.69 -13.68
CA PRO A 343 17.73 -3.75 -12.24
C PRO A 343 17.31 -5.14 -11.76
N LYS A 344 17.76 -5.51 -10.57
CA LYS A 344 17.51 -6.85 -10.01
C LYS A 344 16.02 -7.11 -9.79
N TRP A 345 15.32 -6.12 -9.21
CA TRP A 345 13.95 -6.28 -8.71
C TRP A 345 12.91 -5.70 -9.66
N ILE A 346 13.22 -4.59 -10.28
CA ILE A 346 12.28 -3.83 -11.11
C ILE A 346 12.50 -4.19 -12.57
N ASP A 347 11.41 -4.39 -13.33
CA ASP A 347 11.53 -4.56 -14.77
C ASP A 347 12.16 -3.32 -15.41
N ALA A 348 13.05 -3.55 -16.38
CA ALA A 348 13.79 -2.46 -17.03
C ALA A 348 12.86 -1.43 -17.70
N SER A 349 11.68 -1.84 -18.17
CA SER A 349 10.67 -0.96 -18.77
C SER A 349 10.08 0.04 -17.77
N LEU A 350 10.06 -0.31 -16.47
CA LEU A 350 9.50 0.51 -15.39
C LEU A 350 10.54 1.44 -14.74
N ARG A 351 11.83 1.25 -15.05
CA ARG A 351 12.95 1.94 -14.39
C ARG A 351 12.73 3.46 -14.27
N PHE A 352 12.47 4.13 -15.39
CA PHE A 352 12.31 5.58 -15.39
C PHE A 352 10.99 6.04 -14.76
N ARG A 353 9.94 5.22 -14.82
CA ARG A 353 8.66 5.50 -14.15
C ARG A 353 8.81 5.53 -12.65
N VAL A 354 9.59 4.59 -12.08
CA VAL A 354 9.88 4.55 -10.65
C VAL A 354 10.78 5.71 -10.25
N LEU A 355 11.87 5.97 -10.98
CA LEU A 355 12.78 7.08 -10.72
C LEU A 355 12.08 8.44 -10.75
N ASP A 356 11.14 8.64 -11.68
CA ASP A 356 10.37 9.88 -11.77
C ASP A 356 9.52 10.18 -10.54
N ARG A 357 9.12 9.13 -9.81
CA ARG A 357 8.30 9.22 -8.60
C ARG A 357 9.10 9.15 -7.29
N SER A 358 10.36 8.73 -7.36
CA SER A 358 11.21 8.61 -6.18
C SER A 358 11.94 9.92 -5.87
N ASP A 359 12.19 10.14 -4.58
CA ASP A 359 13.17 11.12 -4.12
C ASP A 359 14.60 10.52 -4.09
N ALA A 360 15.56 11.28 -3.60
CA ALA A 360 16.96 10.85 -3.54
C ALA A 360 17.22 9.67 -2.58
N GLU A 361 16.30 9.40 -1.67
CA GLU A 361 16.37 8.27 -0.74
C GLU A 361 15.52 7.07 -1.20
N GLY A 362 14.85 7.16 -2.36
CA GLY A 362 13.98 6.12 -2.89
C GLY A 362 12.53 6.16 -2.36
N PHE A 363 12.18 7.15 -1.54
CA PHE A 363 10.80 7.33 -1.07
C PHE A 363 9.95 8.10 -2.09
N GLY A 364 8.63 8.14 -1.85
CA GLY A 364 7.74 8.94 -2.66
C GLY A 364 8.01 10.44 -2.49
N ARG A 365 7.98 11.19 -3.58
CA ARG A 365 8.11 12.65 -3.50
C ARG A 365 6.87 13.21 -2.83
N ASP A 366 7.06 14.13 -1.86
CA ASP A 366 5.97 14.93 -1.34
C ASP A 366 5.45 15.87 -2.43
N ASP A 367 4.13 15.96 -2.54
CA ASP A 367 3.49 17.05 -3.28
C ASP A 367 2.92 18.06 -2.27
N PRO A 368 3.65 19.17 -2.00
CA PRO A 368 3.21 20.15 -1.02
C PRO A 368 1.93 20.90 -1.44
N GLY A 369 1.52 20.79 -2.71
CA GLY A 369 0.26 21.30 -3.23
C GLY A 369 -0.92 20.35 -3.08
N ALA A 370 -0.69 19.09 -2.77
CA ALA A 370 -1.75 18.12 -2.61
C ALA A 370 -2.54 18.39 -1.32
N ILE A 371 -3.80 18.76 -1.48
CA ILE A 371 -4.73 18.92 -0.35
C ILE A 371 -5.60 17.67 -0.27
N TRP A 372 -5.40 16.92 0.80
CA TRP A 372 -6.21 15.76 1.07
C TRP A 372 -7.51 16.16 1.77
N PRO A 373 -8.63 15.48 1.47
CA PRO A 373 -9.87 15.70 2.19
C PRO A 373 -9.69 15.28 3.66
N GLU A 374 -10.45 15.93 4.54
CA GLU A 374 -10.46 15.59 5.96
C GLU A 374 -10.84 14.11 6.19
N LYS A 375 -11.73 13.60 5.33
CA LYS A 375 -12.24 12.23 5.42
C LYS A 375 -12.75 11.76 4.07
N VAL A 376 -12.45 10.52 3.71
CA VAL A 376 -13.05 9.83 2.56
C VAL A 376 -13.96 8.74 3.08
N THR A 377 -15.23 8.78 2.74
CA THR A 377 -16.23 7.80 3.17
C THR A 377 -16.78 7.00 1.98
N ALA A 378 -17.43 5.89 2.27
CA ALA A 378 -18.09 5.10 1.22
C ALA A 378 -19.18 5.88 0.46
N ALA A 379 -19.76 6.92 1.07
CA ALA A 379 -20.74 7.80 0.43
C ALA A 379 -20.11 8.76 -0.59
N ASP A 380 -18.79 8.96 -0.52
CA ASP A 380 -18.05 9.84 -1.41
C ASP A 380 -17.57 9.13 -2.68
N VAL A 381 -17.83 7.84 -2.78
CA VAL A 381 -17.44 6.98 -3.90
C VAL A 381 -18.67 6.23 -4.40
N VAL A 382 -18.96 6.35 -5.67
CA VAL A 382 -20.01 5.56 -6.31
C VAL A 382 -19.51 4.16 -6.58
N HIS A 383 -20.12 3.17 -5.94
CA HIS A 383 -19.67 1.77 -5.95
C HIS A 383 -20.18 0.95 -7.14
N ASP A 384 -21.04 1.51 -7.99
CA ASP A 384 -21.55 0.83 -9.16
C ASP A 384 -20.60 0.86 -10.38
N GLY A 385 -19.43 1.47 -10.19
CA GLY A 385 -18.41 1.59 -11.23
C GLY A 385 -18.70 2.68 -12.28
N ALA A 386 -19.86 3.33 -12.22
CA ALA A 386 -20.29 4.30 -13.22
C ALA A 386 -19.65 5.68 -13.01
N GLU A 387 -19.49 6.11 -11.75
CA GLU A 387 -18.97 7.45 -11.43
C GLU A 387 -18.21 7.46 -10.11
N VAL A 388 -17.06 8.09 -10.10
CA VAL A 388 -16.26 8.34 -8.88
C VAL A 388 -16.41 9.80 -8.50
N ILE A 389 -16.96 10.06 -7.32
CA ILE A 389 -17.15 11.41 -6.79
C ILE A 389 -15.96 11.77 -5.90
N LEU A 390 -15.27 12.86 -6.24
CA LEU A 390 -14.18 13.40 -5.43
C LEU A 390 -14.72 14.24 -4.28
N VAL A 391 -14.35 13.85 -3.07
CA VAL A 391 -14.63 14.65 -1.88
C VAL A 391 -13.72 15.86 -1.84
N GLY A 392 -14.32 17.04 -1.66
CA GLY A 392 -13.57 18.28 -1.48
C GLY A 392 -12.72 18.71 -2.66
N HIS A 393 -13.07 18.28 -3.89
CA HIS A 393 -12.36 18.72 -5.09
C HIS A 393 -12.41 20.24 -5.23
N ARG A 394 -11.23 20.86 -5.32
CA ARG A 394 -11.07 22.28 -5.65
C ARG A 394 -10.34 22.38 -6.99
N SER A 395 -11.01 22.91 -7.99
CA SER A 395 -10.48 23.14 -9.34
C SER A 395 -9.26 24.06 -9.40
N THR A 396 -8.94 24.74 -8.29
CA THR A 396 -7.83 25.68 -8.15
C THR A 396 -6.57 25.09 -7.52
N GLN A 397 -6.54 23.78 -7.22
CA GLN A 397 -5.34 23.14 -6.67
C GLN A 397 -4.30 22.91 -7.75
N TRP A 398 -3.08 23.35 -7.46
CA TRP A 398 -1.91 23.07 -8.27
C TRP A 398 -1.15 21.87 -7.68
N TYR A 399 -0.58 21.03 -8.55
CA TYR A 399 0.31 19.93 -8.19
C TYR A 399 1.41 19.81 -9.25
N SER A 400 2.55 19.26 -8.87
CA SER A 400 3.68 19.07 -9.78
C SER A 400 3.28 18.20 -10.96
N GLY A 401 3.57 18.67 -12.19
CA GLY A 401 3.13 18.03 -13.43
C GLY A 401 1.73 18.41 -13.92
N ALA A 402 0.99 19.26 -13.19
CA ALA A 402 -0.27 19.82 -13.69
C ALA A 402 -0.02 20.85 -14.80
N ASN A 403 -0.87 20.83 -15.82
CA ASN A 403 -0.86 21.90 -16.86
C ASN A 403 -1.43 23.23 -16.39
N ASN A 404 -1.72 23.37 -15.11
CA ASN A 404 -2.22 24.60 -14.51
C ASN A 404 -1.07 25.42 -13.92
N PRO A 405 -1.11 26.76 -13.99
CA PRO A 405 -0.12 27.57 -13.33
C PRO A 405 -0.19 27.35 -11.80
N PRO A 406 0.97 27.43 -11.10
CA PRO A 406 1.00 27.30 -9.66
C PRO A 406 0.09 28.37 -9.01
N PRO A 407 -0.47 28.11 -7.81
CA PRO A 407 -1.23 29.10 -7.07
C PRO A 407 -0.39 30.36 -6.85
N GLN A 408 -1.02 31.54 -6.91
CA GLN A 408 -0.33 32.83 -6.70
C GLN A 408 0.43 32.93 -5.37
N LEU A 409 0.10 32.08 -4.40
CA LEU A 409 0.80 31.97 -3.12
C LEU A 409 2.19 31.33 -3.22
N VAL A 410 2.50 30.64 -4.32
CA VAL A 410 3.78 29.95 -4.53
C VAL A 410 4.82 30.87 -5.16
N GLY A 411 4.42 31.95 -5.82
CA GLY A 411 5.32 32.88 -6.52
C GLY A 411 5.53 34.25 -5.87
N GLY A 412 5.15 34.45 -4.62
CA GLY A 412 5.16 35.80 -4.03
C GLY A 412 6.11 35.98 -2.83
N ALA A 413 6.31 37.27 -2.44
CA ALA A 413 7.11 37.69 -1.29
C ALA A 413 6.83 36.92 0.04
N SER A 414 5.69 36.23 0.14
CA SER A 414 5.31 35.40 1.27
C SER A 414 6.17 34.12 1.40
N LEU A 415 6.70 33.56 0.31
CA LEU A 415 7.57 32.38 0.32
C LEU A 415 8.99 32.76 0.77
N VAL A 416 9.53 33.85 0.27
CA VAL A 416 10.81 34.40 0.72
C VAL A 416 10.79 34.70 2.21
N ALA A 417 9.64 35.21 2.74
CA ALA A 417 9.48 35.42 4.16
C ALA A 417 9.36 34.12 4.99
N ARG A 418 8.94 33.01 4.37
CA ARG A 418 8.88 31.70 5.01
C ARG A 418 10.21 30.95 4.97
N SER A 419 10.99 31.07 3.89
CA SER A 419 12.35 30.52 3.79
C SER A 419 13.26 31.08 4.88
N ARG A 420 13.15 32.35 5.18
CA ARG A 420 13.89 33.02 6.27
C ARG A 420 13.57 32.51 7.68
N LYS A 421 12.47 31.79 7.86
CA LYS A 421 12.05 31.19 9.14
C LYS A 421 12.37 29.70 9.26
N LEU A 422 12.93 29.09 8.22
CA LEU A 422 13.35 27.70 8.29
C LEU A 422 14.57 27.55 9.18
N HIS A 423 14.47 26.62 10.12
CA HIS A 423 15.55 26.19 10.98
C HIS A 423 16.08 24.82 10.49
N GLY A 424 17.33 24.52 10.79
CA GLY A 424 17.96 23.25 10.38
C GLY A 424 18.77 23.35 9.08
N PRO A 425 19.27 22.19 8.58
CA PRO A 425 20.22 22.14 7.47
C PRO A 425 19.76 22.86 6.20
N ILE A 426 18.49 22.70 5.81
CA ILE A 426 17.93 23.35 4.61
C ILE A 426 17.91 24.87 4.77
N GLY A 427 17.50 25.36 5.95
CA GLY A 427 17.49 26.79 6.21
C GLY A 427 18.90 27.40 6.24
N GLU A 428 19.92 26.64 6.61
CA GLU A 428 21.33 27.09 6.54
C GLU A 428 21.82 27.16 5.11
N VAL A 429 21.55 26.12 4.29
CA VAL A 429 21.89 26.09 2.88
C VAL A 429 21.25 27.25 2.12
N LEU A 430 19.94 27.50 2.32
CA LEU A 430 19.23 28.59 1.64
C LEU A 430 19.77 29.98 2.03
N ARG A 431 20.14 30.17 3.30
CA ARG A 431 20.78 31.44 3.72
C ARG A 431 22.18 31.60 3.11
N GLY A 432 22.97 30.51 2.96
CA GLY A 432 24.23 30.54 2.25
C GLY A 432 24.09 30.97 0.80
N VAL A 433 23.14 30.39 0.09
CA VAL A 433 22.84 30.75 -1.30
C VAL A 433 22.39 32.19 -1.44
N GLU A 434 21.56 32.73 -0.52
CA GLU A 434 21.13 34.16 -0.52
C GLU A 434 22.31 35.13 -0.41
N ILE A 435 23.42 34.74 0.23
CA ILE A 435 24.64 35.57 0.35
C ILE A 435 25.70 35.24 -0.70
N GLY A 436 25.41 34.30 -1.63
CA GLY A 436 26.26 34.01 -2.77
C GLY A 436 27.22 32.84 -2.58
N ASP A 437 27.01 32.00 -1.57
CA ASP A 437 27.79 30.76 -1.41
C ASP A 437 27.49 29.78 -2.54
N GLU A 438 28.54 29.11 -3.05
CA GLU A 438 28.38 28.00 -4.00
C GLU A 438 27.95 26.73 -3.26
N LEU A 439 27.03 25.99 -3.87
CA LEU A 439 26.53 24.72 -3.33
C LEU A 439 27.54 23.60 -3.58
N GLY A 440 27.99 22.97 -2.52
CA GLY A 440 28.72 21.71 -2.57
C GLY A 440 27.79 20.50 -2.70
N GLU A 441 28.39 19.32 -2.85
CA GLU A 441 27.62 18.05 -3.00
C GLU A 441 26.72 17.79 -1.79
N ALA A 442 27.19 18.05 -0.58
CA ALA A 442 26.43 17.82 0.65
C ALA A 442 25.18 18.71 0.74
N GLU A 443 25.31 20.00 0.35
CA GLU A 443 24.22 20.95 0.30
C GLU A 443 23.19 20.56 -0.78
N ILE A 444 23.67 20.14 -1.95
CA ILE A 444 22.80 19.66 -3.03
C ILE A 444 22.01 18.44 -2.58
N VAL A 445 22.64 17.45 -1.97
CA VAL A 445 21.97 16.27 -1.42
C VAL A 445 20.97 16.66 -0.34
N ALA A 446 21.30 17.62 0.53
CA ALA A 446 20.38 18.13 1.54
C ALA A 446 19.13 18.75 0.91
N LEU A 447 19.28 19.56 -0.15
CA LEU A 447 18.15 20.15 -0.88
C LEU A 447 17.24 19.09 -1.52
N PHE A 448 17.82 18.03 -2.10
CA PHE A 448 17.03 16.93 -2.65
C PHE A 448 16.31 16.07 -1.60
N ARG A 449 16.76 16.15 -0.34
CA ARG A 449 16.10 15.45 0.79
C ARG A 449 15.00 16.29 1.45
N ALA A 450 14.83 17.54 1.04
CA ALA A 450 13.82 18.44 1.61
C ALA A 450 12.41 17.87 1.53
N ARG A 451 11.57 18.17 2.53
CA ARG A 451 10.18 17.71 2.61
C ARG A 451 9.24 18.84 3.04
N GLY A 452 7.99 18.73 2.59
CA GLY A 452 6.91 19.61 3.02
C GLY A 452 7.24 21.10 2.90
N PRO A 453 7.24 21.88 4.02
CA PRO A 453 7.54 23.31 3.98
C PRO A 453 8.92 23.67 3.44
N GLU A 454 9.88 22.77 3.53
CA GLU A 454 11.25 22.99 3.03
C GLU A 454 11.28 23.03 1.50
N VAL A 455 10.53 22.11 0.83
CA VAL A 455 10.40 22.10 -0.63
C VAL A 455 9.82 23.40 -1.14
N VAL A 456 8.79 23.93 -0.45
CA VAL A 456 8.16 25.23 -0.80
C VAL A 456 9.14 26.39 -0.65
N ALA A 457 10.11 26.27 0.25
CA ALA A 457 11.10 27.32 0.48
C ALA A 457 12.26 27.26 -0.53
N ILE A 458 12.54 26.09 -1.11
CA ILE A 458 13.57 25.89 -2.15
C ILE A 458 13.04 26.39 -3.50
N ALA A 459 11.75 26.17 -3.79
CA ALA A 459 11.09 26.60 -5.04
C ALA A 459 10.91 28.11 -5.11
#